data_f8a63a0bd43bc91f990a6a3a6512372b
#
_entry.id   f8a63a0bd43bc91f990a6a3a6512372b
#
_cell.length_a   1.000
_cell.length_b   1.000
_cell.length_c   1.000
_cell.angle_alpha   90.00
_cell.angle_beta   90.00
_cell.angle_gamma   90.00
#
_symmetry.space_group_name_H-M   'P 1'
#
loop_
_entity.id
_entity.type
_entity.pdbx_description
1 polymer ?
#
loop_
_entity_poly.entity_id
_entity_poly.type
_entity_poly.pdbx_seq_one_letter_code
_entity_poly.pdbx_strand_id
1 'polypeptide(L)'
;MSSVGAPWEIESITRNTSDKEVIDLYTKSGSTGIYNSLIVLIPDYEVAFTVLTAGDVSTLVSMLSEMIAETFLPVIYLVSKEEAAVAFGGVYESPGANSSLSLIEDDGPGLLISNWIGNGTDLLAVYEKIGGVIVEARIYPTGLKSSAMSGNSTADVSYRGVFQPVPDTNSTYRHRQIFNEDCTTWFGVDAVVYGHNAVDEFVFQVDRHGKALSVEPRALRIHLAKKIQLSGTNNTVVKGG
;
A
#
# COMPACT_ATOMS: atom_id res chain seq x y z
N MET A 1 -21.33 -2.00 1.87
CA MET A 1 -21.87 -1.59 3.19
C MET A 1 -22.04 -0.08 3.15
N SER A 2 -23.18 0.47 3.57
CA SER A 2 -23.43 1.92 3.48
C SER A 2 -23.38 2.54 4.88
N SER A 3 -22.77 3.71 4.99
CA SER A 3 -22.72 4.51 6.21
C SER A 3 -22.94 6.00 5.89
N VAL A 4 -23.07 6.84 6.90
CA VAL A 4 -23.23 8.28 6.74
C VAL A 4 -22.24 9.04 7.59
N GLY A 5 -21.65 10.07 7.01
CA GLY A 5 -20.75 11.00 7.69
C GLY A 5 -20.99 12.40 7.16
N ALA A 6 -21.33 13.36 8.03
CA ALA A 6 -21.79 14.68 7.63
C ALA A 6 -20.76 15.45 6.76
N PRO A 7 -21.07 15.79 5.49
CA PRO A 7 -22.35 15.62 4.79
C PRO A 7 -22.41 14.36 3.88
N TRP A 8 -21.50 13.42 3.99
CA TRP A 8 -21.25 12.36 3.02
C TRP A 8 -22.16 11.14 3.22
N GLU A 9 -22.57 10.56 2.12
CA GLU A 9 -23.10 9.21 1.99
C GLU A 9 -21.91 8.32 1.64
N ILE A 10 -21.55 7.34 2.49
CA ILE A 10 -20.32 6.56 2.32
C ILE A 10 -20.70 5.13 1.93
N GLU A 11 -20.22 4.69 0.77
CA GLU A 11 -20.39 3.34 0.27
C GLU A 11 -19.07 2.58 0.38
N SER A 12 -19.01 1.60 1.30
CA SER A 12 -17.85 0.71 1.41
C SER A 12 -18.05 -0.49 0.49
N ILE A 13 -17.19 -0.63 -0.48
CA ILE A 13 -17.16 -1.76 -1.40
C ILE A 13 -15.96 -2.67 -1.09
N THR A 14 -16.20 -3.98 -1.17
CA THR A 14 -15.12 -4.97 -1.03
C THR A 14 -14.76 -5.49 -2.40
N ARG A 15 -13.50 -5.39 -2.77
CA ARG A 15 -13.04 -5.99 -4.01
C ARG A 15 -13.11 -7.52 -3.91
N ASN A 16 -13.56 -8.15 -5.00
CA ASN A 16 -13.67 -9.62 -5.09
C ASN A 16 -12.32 -10.23 -5.54
N THR A 17 -11.24 -9.80 -4.91
CA THR A 17 -9.86 -10.26 -5.14
C THR A 17 -9.32 -10.98 -3.91
N SER A 18 -8.16 -11.60 -4.03
CA SER A 18 -7.53 -12.34 -2.93
C SER A 18 -7.24 -11.49 -1.69
N ASP A 19 -7.00 -10.20 -1.88
CA ASP A 19 -6.67 -9.23 -0.83
C ASP A 19 -7.89 -8.66 -0.09
N LYS A 20 -9.13 -8.84 -0.63
CA LYS A 20 -10.39 -8.37 -0.02
C LYS A 20 -10.34 -6.92 0.46
N GLU A 21 -9.63 -6.08 -0.26
CA GLU A 21 -9.53 -4.67 0.06
C GLU A 21 -10.91 -4.01 0.16
N VAL A 22 -11.13 -3.20 1.18
CA VAL A 22 -12.32 -2.37 1.35
C VAL A 22 -11.98 -0.95 0.92
N ILE A 23 -12.77 -0.42 -0.02
CA ILE A 23 -12.61 0.93 -0.54
C ILE A 23 -13.83 1.75 -0.14
N ASP A 24 -13.61 2.90 0.50
CA ASP A 24 -14.67 3.83 0.86
C ASP A 24 -14.87 4.89 -0.22
N LEU A 25 -16.07 4.91 -0.78
CA LEU A 25 -16.53 5.93 -1.73
C LEU A 25 -17.34 6.98 -0.97
N TYR A 26 -16.81 8.18 -0.84
CA TYR A 26 -17.51 9.31 -0.23
C TYR A 26 -18.36 9.97 -1.30
N THR A 27 -19.67 9.84 -1.19
CA THR A 27 -20.60 10.31 -2.19
C THR A 27 -21.51 11.40 -1.67
N LYS A 28 -22.03 12.24 -2.58
CA LYS A 28 -23.13 13.15 -2.29
C LYS A 28 -23.99 13.36 -3.51
N SER A 29 -25.25 13.02 -3.37
CA SER A 29 -26.26 13.21 -4.41
C SER A 29 -26.91 14.60 -4.33
N GLY A 30 -27.41 15.05 -5.45
CA GLY A 30 -28.22 16.26 -5.57
C GLY A 30 -29.25 16.14 -6.68
N SER A 31 -30.46 16.66 -6.43
CA SER A 31 -31.54 16.67 -7.42
C SER A 31 -32.31 17.98 -7.37
N THR A 32 -32.58 18.58 -8.54
CA THR A 32 -33.41 19.78 -8.67
C THR A 32 -34.30 19.59 -9.90
N GLY A 33 -35.48 19.05 -9.68
CA GLY A 33 -36.42 18.71 -10.76
C GLY A 33 -35.84 17.66 -11.72
N ILE A 34 -35.60 18.06 -12.96
CA ILE A 34 -35.05 17.20 -14.01
C ILE A 34 -33.51 17.11 -13.98
N TYR A 35 -32.84 17.86 -13.13
CA TYR A 35 -31.37 17.85 -13.02
C TYR A 35 -30.96 17.01 -11.84
N ASN A 36 -30.12 16.02 -12.11
CA ASN A 36 -29.57 15.12 -11.10
C ASN A 36 -28.05 15.11 -11.15
N SER A 37 -27.43 14.94 -9.99
CA SER A 37 -25.97 14.92 -9.85
C SER A 37 -25.52 13.93 -8.81
N LEU A 38 -24.32 13.41 -8.99
CA LEU A 38 -23.57 12.67 -7.98
C LEU A 38 -22.11 13.08 -8.06
N ILE A 39 -21.51 13.37 -6.90
CA ILE A 39 -20.06 13.45 -6.73
C ILE A 39 -19.59 12.20 -5.99
N VAL A 40 -18.47 11.64 -6.41
CA VAL A 40 -17.80 10.50 -5.77
C VAL A 40 -16.35 10.87 -5.52
N LEU A 41 -15.91 10.75 -4.27
CA LEU A 41 -14.52 10.93 -3.86
C LEU A 41 -13.98 9.58 -3.42
N ILE A 42 -12.76 9.25 -3.82
CA ILE A 42 -12.03 8.03 -3.47
C ILE A 42 -10.69 8.45 -2.88
N PRO A 43 -10.66 8.83 -1.58
CA PRO A 43 -9.47 9.43 -0.96
C PRO A 43 -8.26 8.51 -0.98
N ASP A 44 -8.45 7.20 -0.85
CA ASP A 44 -7.37 6.21 -0.83
C ASP A 44 -6.52 6.24 -2.11
N TYR A 45 -7.12 6.68 -3.22
CA TYR A 45 -6.45 6.80 -4.52
C TYR A 45 -6.30 8.25 -4.99
N GLU A 46 -6.67 9.23 -4.16
CA GLU A 46 -6.64 10.66 -4.51
C GLU A 46 -7.44 11.00 -5.79
N VAL A 47 -8.52 10.24 -6.06
CA VAL A 47 -9.35 10.34 -7.27
C VAL A 47 -10.76 10.79 -6.91
N ALA A 48 -11.37 11.56 -7.81
CA ALA A 48 -12.78 11.95 -7.74
C ALA A 48 -13.40 12.00 -9.13
N PHE A 49 -14.71 11.77 -9.19
CA PHE A 49 -15.49 12.03 -10.41
C PHE A 49 -16.87 12.58 -10.08
N THR A 50 -17.50 13.22 -11.06
CA THR A 50 -18.87 13.72 -10.95
C THR A 50 -19.68 13.27 -12.16
N VAL A 51 -20.96 12.97 -11.92
CA VAL A 51 -21.95 12.70 -12.96
C VAL A 51 -23.07 13.75 -12.86
N LEU A 52 -23.33 14.44 -13.94
CA LEU A 52 -24.40 15.44 -14.06
C LEU A 52 -25.32 15.00 -15.18
N THR A 53 -26.63 14.95 -14.91
CA THR A 53 -27.63 14.59 -15.91
C THR A 53 -28.78 15.57 -15.94
N ALA A 54 -29.42 15.69 -17.10
CA ALA A 54 -30.64 16.45 -17.28
C ALA A 54 -31.66 15.58 -18.04
N GLY A 55 -32.87 15.48 -17.54
CA GLY A 55 -33.95 14.68 -18.11
C GLY A 55 -34.76 13.97 -17.03
N ASP A 56 -35.84 13.33 -17.44
CA ASP A 56 -36.79 12.67 -16.53
C ASP A 56 -36.36 11.22 -16.17
N VAL A 57 -35.04 11.01 -15.97
CA VAL A 57 -34.49 9.68 -15.63
C VAL A 57 -33.55 9.83 -14.41
N SER A 58 -34.14 9.87 -13.22
CA SER A 58 -33.39 10.01 -11.96
C SER A 58 -32.42 8.85 -11.68
N THR A 59 -32.72 7.66 -12.19
CA THR A 59 -31.87 6.46 -12.02
C THR A 59 -30.61 6.48 -12.89
N LEU A 60 -30.57 7.34 -13.92
CA LEU A 60 -29.43 7.39 -14.86
C LEU A 60 -28.13 7.79 -14.18
N VAL A 61 -28.19 8.70 -13.21
CA VAL A 61 -27.02 9.15 -12.45
C VAL A 61 -26.36 7.98 -11.70
N SER A 62 -27.15 7.20 -10.97
CA SER A 62 -26.65 6.04 -10.22
C SER A 62 -26.07 4.99 -11.14
N MET A 63 -26.78 4.65 -12.22
CA MET A 63 -26.33 3.66 -13.20
C MET A 63 -25.00 4.08 -13.86
N LEU A 64 -24.87 5.31 -14.29
CA LEU A 64 -23.62 5.81 -14.89
C LEU A 64 -22.48 5.84 -13.88
N SER A 65 -22.75 6.23 -12.63
CA SER A 65 -21.73 6.25 -11.58
C SER A 65 -21.26 4.85 -11.22
N GLU A 66 -22.14 3.88 -11.17
CA GLU A 66 -21.81 2.48 -10.97
C GLU A 66 -20.92 1.94 -12.10
N MET A 67 -21.31 2.16 -13.37
CA MET A 67 -20.50 1.77 -14.53
C MET A 67 -19.10 2.41 -14.52
N ILE A 68 -19.00 3.67 -14.13
CA ILE A 68 -17.71 4.35 -13.98
C ILE A 68 -16.90 3.67 -12.88
N ALA A 69 -17.47 3.49 -11.68
CA ALA A 69 -16.78 2.89 -10.55
C ALA A 69 -16.30 1.45 -10.88
N GLU A 70 -17.17 0.62 -11.43
CA GLU A 70 -16.84 -0.76 -11.84
C GLU A 70 -15.72 -0.84 -12.86
N THR A 71 -15.61 0.18 -13.75
CA THR A 71 -14.59 0.21 -14.78
C THR A 71 -13.26 0.78 -14.25
N PHE A 72 -13.32 1.87 -13.46
CA PHE A 72 -12.14 2.59 -13.02
C PHE A 72 -11.43 1.96 -11.81
N LEU A 73 -12.17 1.46 -10.83
CA LEU A 73 -11.57 0.96 -9.60
C LEU A 73 -10.54 -0.15 -9.81
N PRO A 74 -10.80 -1.17 -10.65
CA PRO A 74 -9.78 -2.19 -10.92
C PRO A 74 -8.51 -1.61 -11.56
N VAL A 75 -8.68 -0.63 -12.46
CA VAL A 75 -7.55 0.02 -13.15
C VAL A 75 -6.73 0.87 -12.20
N ILE A 76 -7.38 1.71 -11.40
CA ILE A 76 -6.72 2.58 -10.41
C ILE A 76 -5.90 1.75 -9.44
N TYR A 77 -6.46 0.64 -8.95
CA TYR A 77 -5.73 -0.28 -8.07
C TYR A 77 -4.47 -0.84 -8.72
N LEU A 78 -4.56 -1.35 -9.96
CA LEU A 78 -3.39 -1.87 -10.67
C LEU A 78 -2.32 -0.80 -10.88
N VAL A 79 -2.75 0.41 -11.24
CA VAL A 79 -1.85 1.56 -11.40
C VAL A 79 -1.18 1.92 -10.09
N SER A 80 -1.92 1.97 -8.97
CA SER A 80 -1.35 2.29 -7.66
C SER A 80 -0.30 1.28 -7.20
N LYS A 81 -0.52 -0.01 -7.49
CA LYS A 81 0.47 -1.06 -7.21
C LYS A 81 1.73 -0.91 -8.06
N GLU A 82 1.56 -0.66 -9.36
CA GLU A 82 2.69 -0.42 -10.26
C GLU A 82 3.47 0.83 -9.85
N GLU A 83 2.80 1.92 -9.50
CA GLU A 83 3.44 3.12 -9.00
C GLU A 83 4.21 2.85 -7.70
N ALA A 84 3.64 2.13 -6.75
CA ALA A 84 4.32 1.75 -5.51
C ALA A 84 5.56 0.89 -5.79
N ALA A 85 5.45 -0.09 -6.70
CA ALA A 85 6.57 -0.93 -7.11
C ALA A 85 7.71 -0.11 -7.75
N VAL A 86 7.38 0.80 -8.66
CA VAL A 86 8.35 1.68 -9.33
C VAL A 86 8.99 2.67 -8.37
N ALA A 87 8.19 3.26 -7.47
CA ALA A 87 8.66 4.27 -6.53
C ALA A 87 9.50 3.66 -5.41
N PHE A 88 9.01 2.60 -4.76
CA PHE A 88 9.59 2.05 -3.53
C PHE A 88 10.13 0.63 -3.67
N GLY A 89 9.69 -0.16 -4.65
CA GLY A 89 10.20 -1.52 -4.88
C GLY A 89 11.69 -1.54 -5.22
N GLY A 90 12.35 -2.66 -4.90
CA GLY A 90 13.75 -2.90 -5.20
C GLY A 90 14.59 -3.32 -4.01
N VAL A 91 15.89 -3.34 -4.21
CA VAL A 91 16.89 -3.74 -3.21
C VAL A 91 17.57 -2.51 -2.63
N TYR A 92 17.64 -2.45 -1.31
CA TYR A 92 18.30 -1.41 -0.53
C TYR A 92 19.42 -2.04 0.27
N GLU A 93 20.63 -1.46 0.24
CA GLU A 93 21.82 -2.06 0.84
C GLU A 93 22.66 -1.04 1.59
N SER A 94 23.28 -1.49 2.68
CA SER A 94 24.39 -0.84 3.36
C SER A 94 25.49 -1.89 3.58
N PRO A 95 26.40 -2.07 2.61
CA PRO A 95 27.44 -3.12 2.70
C PRO A 95 28.33 -2.96 3.94
N GLY A 96 28.66 -1.72 4.30
CA GLY A 96 29.46 -1.42 5.50
C GLY A 96 28.79 -1.84 6.82
N ALA A 97 27.47 -1.90 6.86
CA ALA A 97 26.67 -2.37 8.00
C ALA A 97 26.16 -3.81 7.82
N ASN A 98 26.57 -4.51 6.77
CA ASN A 98 26.07 -5.87 6.45
C ASN A 98 24.54 -5.94 6.56
N SER A 99 23.84 -5.00 5.93
CA SER A 99 22.40 -4.83 6.06
C SER A 99 21.75 -4.60 4.71
N SER A 100 20.55 -5.19 4.52
CA SER A 100 19.78 -5.08 3.29
C SER A 100 18.28 -5.21 3.56
N LEU A 101 17.49 -4.60 2.67
CA LEU A 101 16.05 -4.71 2.60
C LEU A 101 15.64 -4.90 1.15
N SER A 102 14.76 -5.85 0.86
CA SER A 102 14.20 -6.05 -0.47
C SER A 102 12.69 -5.95 -0.42
N LEU A 103 12.14 -5.09 -1.26
CA LEU A 103 10.71 -4.84 -1.38
C LEU A 103 10.24 -5.24 -2.77
N ILE A 104 9.18 -6.04 -2.82
CA ILE A 104 8.58 -6.50 -4.07
C ILE A 104 7.06 -6.26 -4.07
N GLU A 105 6.53 -6.07 -5.25
CA GLU A 105 5.09 -6.10 -5.52
C GLU A 105 4.70 -7.55 -5.80
N ASP A 106 3.54 -7.96 -5.31
CA ASP A 106 2.92 -9.26 -5.54
C ASP A 106 1.39 -9.10 -5.56
N ASP A 107 0.62 -10.20 -5.48
CA ASP A 107 -0.84 -10.14 -5.49
C ASP A 107 -1.45 -9.63 -4.17
N GLY A 108 -0.67 -9.49 -3.09
CA GLY A 108 -1.13 -8.99 -1.79
C GLY A 108 -1.14 -7.46 -1.70
N PRO A 109 -1.70 -6.86 -0.63
CA PRO A 109 -1.74 -5.42 -0.42
C PRO A 109 -0.38 -4.87 0.03
N GLY A 110 -0.11 -3.59 -0.27
CA GLY A 110 1.16 -2.93 0.06
C GLY A 110 2.35 -3.54 -0.68
N LEU A 111 3.56 -3.40 -0.12
CA LEU A 111 4.78 -4.02 -0.66
C LEU A 111 5.28 -5.11 0.30
N LEU A 112 5.57 -6.28 -0.25
CA LEU A 112 6.12 -7.41 0.50
C LEU A 112 7.60 -7.18 0.83
N ILE A 113 7.98 -7.36 2.09
CA ILE A 113 9.38 -7.46 2.49
C ILE A 113 9.85 -8.88 2.20
N SER A 114 10.54 -9.07 1.08
CA SER A 114 11.03 -10.39 0.66
C SER A 114 12.38 -10.76 1.29
N ASN A 115 13.12 -9.77 1.82
CA ASN A 115 14.36 -9.96 2.54
C ASN A 115 14.60 -8.77 3.49
N TRP A 116 15.03 -9.05 4.72
CA TRP A 116 15.41 -8.01 5.67
C TRP A 116 16.57 -8.48 6.57
N ILE A 117 17.76 -8.03 6.24
CA ILE A 117 18.98 -8.31 7.00
C ILE A 117 19.40 -7.05 7.77
N GLY A 118 19.60 -7.18 9.07
CA GLY A 118 20.15 -6.13 9.93
C GLY A 118 21.43 -6.57 10.60
N ASN A 119 22.55 -5.94 10.30
CA ASN A 119 23.87 -6.28 10.85
C ASN A 119 24.20 -7.79 10.74
N GLY A 120 23.91 -8.37 9.56
CA GLY A 120 24.14 -9.78 9.28
C GLY A 120 23.08 -10.75 9.86
N THR A 121 22.07 -10.26 10.54
CA THR A 121 21.00 -11.06 11.13
C THR A 121 19.76 -11.01 10.24
N ASP A 122 19.17 -12.15 9.92
CA ASP A 122 17.88 -12.24 9.25
C ASP A 122 16.77 -11.87 10.24
N LEU A 123 16.17 -10.69 10.03
CA LEU A 123 15.18 -10.15 10.93
C LEU A 123 13.80 -10.79 10.74
N LEU A 124 13.47 -11.26 9.53
CA LEU A 124 12.22 -12.00 9.31
C LEU A 124 12.27 -13.33 10.09
N ALA A 125 13.38 -14.06 10.02
CA ALA A 125 13.57 -15.28 10.80
C ALA A 125 13.56 -15.03 12.32
N VAL A 126 14.03 -13.86 12.78
CA VAL A 126 13.91 -13.44 14.19
C VAL A 126 12.46 -13.26 14.60
N TYR A 127 11.65 -12.58 13.77
CA TYR A 127 10.21 -12.40 14.01
C TYR A 127 9.48 -13.75 14.07
N GLU A 128 9.75 -14.64 13.13
CA GLU A 128 9.17 -15.99 13.10
C GLU A 128 9.51 -16.78 14.37
N LYS A 129 10.77 -16.69 14.80
CA LYS A 129 11.22 -17.37 16.03
C LYS A 129 10.55 -16.83 17.29
N ILE A 130 10.35 -15.51 17.38
CA ILE A 130 9.69 -14.87 18.53
C ILE A 130 8.20 -15.18 18.53
N GLY A 131 7.55 -15.09 17.38
CA GLY A 131 6.11 -15.34 17.21
C GLY A 131 5.73 -16.82 17.18
N GLY A 132 6.69 -17.72 16.93
CA GLY A 132 6.44 -19.17 16.79
C GLY A 132 5.65 -19.53 15.51
N VAL A 133 5.51 -18.61 14.57
CA VAL A 133 4.76 -18.79 13.31
C VAL A 133 5.51 -18.15 12.15
N ILE A 134 5.31 -18.68 10.94
CA ILE A 134 5.81 -18.05 9.72
C ILE A 134 5.08 -16.73 9.54
N VAL A 135 5.82 -15.65 9.27
CA VAL A 135 5.25 -14.33 9.09
C VAL A 135 5.42 -13.83 7.65
N GLU A 136 4.38 -13.19 7.16
CA GLU A 136 4.44 -12.35 5.98
C GLU A 136 4.57 -10.89 6.44
N ALA A 137 5.62 -10.22 6.02
CA ALA A 137 5.91 -8.85 6.39
C ALA A 137 5.64 -7.92 5.20
N ARG A 138 4.79 -6.92 5.39
CA ARG A 138 4.41 -5.94 4.37
C ARG A 138 4.53 -4.53 4.88
N ILE A 139 4.86 -3.57 4.01
CA ILE A 139 4.89 -2.16 4.37
C ILE A 139 3.72 -1.39 3.75
N TYR A 140 3.21 -0.44 4.53
CA TYR A 140 2.09 0.42 4.16
C TYR A 140 2.42 1.88 4.41
N PRO A 141 1.98 2.81 3.55
CA PRO A 141 2.19 4.24 3.75
C PRO A 141 1.39 4.75 4.94
N THR A 142 1.98 5.65 5.73
CA THR A 142 1.30 6.31 6.85
C THR A 142 0.63 7.63 6.45
N GLY A 143 0.91 8.14 5.25
CA GLY A 143 0.54 9.49 4.84
C GLY A 143 1.42 10.59 5.44
N LEU A 144 2.37 10.25 6.34
CA LEU A 144 3.26 11.23 6.95
C LEU A 144 4.45 11.53 6.03
N LYS A 145 4.64 12.82 5.75
CA LYS A 145 5.72 13.33 4.91
C LYS A 145 6.37 14.53 5.58
N SER A 146 7.72 14.55 5.60
CA SER A 146 8.43 15.75 6.04
C SER A 146 8.26 16.87 5.02
N SER A 147 8.16 18.11 5.51
CA SER A 147 8.27 19.27 4.63
C SER A 147 9.67 19.31 4.07
N ALA A 148 9.80 19.35 2.74
CA ALA A 148 11.09 19.65 2.12
C ALA A 148 11.55 21.01 2.64
N MET A 149 12.67 21.05 3.38
CA MET A 149 13.27 22.34 3.75
C MET A 149 13.65 23.09 2.48
N SER A 150 13.38 24.40 2.46
CA SER A 150 13.70 25.28 1.33
C SER A 150 15.15 25.05 0.85
N GLY A 151 15.28 24.44 -0.33
CA GLY A 151 16.59 24.11 -0.93
C GLY A 151 16.93 22.62 -1.01
N ASN A 152 16.23 21.73 -0.31
CA ASN A 152 16.42 20.27 -0.46
C ASN A 152 15.49 19.71 -1.53
N SER A 153 16.07 18.97 -2.46
CA SER A 153 15.32 18.28 -3.53
C SER A 153 14.70 16.95 -3.07
N THR A 154 14.81 16.59 -1.80
CA THR A 154 14.35 15.33 -1.20
C THR A 154 13.39 15.58 -0.06
N ALA A 155 12.50 14.61 0.18
CA ALA A 155 11.60 14.57 1.34
C ALA A 155 11.65 13.18 1.98
N ASP A 156 11.30 13.10 3.28
CA ASP A 156 11.15 11.82 3.94
C ASP A 156 9.68 11.44 3.98
N VAL A 157 9.38 10.17 3.70
CA VAL A 157 8.02 9.59 3.79
C VAL A 157 8.05 8.38 4.71
N SER A 158 7.07 8.28 5.60
CA SER A 158 6.99 7.23 6.61
C SER A 158 6.09 6.09 6.16
N TYR A 159 6.55 4.86 6.42
CA TYR A 159 5.84 3.61 6.21
C TYR A 159 5.83 2.78 7.49
N ARG A 160 4.85 1.90 7.63
CA ARG A 160 4.77 0.91 8.70
C ARG A 160 4.85 -0.50 8.17
N GLY A 161 5.67 -1.32 8.84
CA GLY A 161 5.71 -2.76 8.63
C GLY A 161 4.63 -3.47 9.42
N VAL A 162 3.86 -4.32 8.77
CA VAL A 162 2.88 -5.20 9.41
C VAL A 162 3.34 -6.64 9.22
N PHE A 163 3.49 -7.36 10.32
CA PHE A 163 4.01 -8.73 10.36
C PHE A 163 2.86 -9.67 10.68
N GLN A 164 2.29 -10.29 9.65
CA GLN A 164 1.10 -11.14 9.79
C GLN A 164 1.51 -12.63 9.76
N PRO A 165 0.94 -13.47 10.63
CA PRO A 165 1.08 -14.90 10.49
C PRO A 165 0.58 -15.37 9.13
N VAL A 166 1.36 -16.18 8.43
CA VAL A 166 0.89 -16.83 7.20
C VAL A 166 -0.20 -17.82 7.59
N PRO A 167 -1.41 -17.69 7.05
CA PRO A 167 -2.50 -18.56 7.42
C PRO A 167 -2.20 -20.02 7.05
N ASP A 168 -2.40 -20.95 7.98
CA ASP A 168 -2.35 -22.38 7.68
C ASP A 168 -3.46 -22.76 6.68
N THR A 169 -3.06 -23.14 5.47
CA THR A 169 -3.99 -23.52 4.40
C THR A 169 -4.79 -24.79 4.72
N ASN A 170 -4.34 -25.59 5.68
CA ASN A 170 -4.98 -26.83 6.10
C ASN A 170 -5.97 -26.65 7.26
N SER A 171 -6.08 -25.45 7.82
CA SER A 171 -7.00 -25.20 8.92
C SER A 171 -8.47 -25.21 8.46
N THR A 172 -9.23 -26.14 8.98
CA THR A 172 -10.69 -26.27 8.74
C THR A 172 -11.51 -25.12 9.35
N TYR A 173 -10.88 -24.27 10.19
CA TYR A 173 -11.52 -23.13 10.85
C TYR A 173 -11.64 -21.88 9.99
N ARG A 174 -10.95 -21.81 8.85
CA ARG A 174 -10.87 -20.62 7.97
C ARG A 174 -12.23 -20.09 7.46
N HIS A 175 -13.26 -20.93 7.38
CA HIS A 175 -14.54 -20.55 6.75
C HIS A 175 -15.61 -20.03 7.72
N ARG A 176 -15.31 -19.92 9.02
CA ARG A 176 -16.33 -19.62 10.04
C ARG A 176 -16.01 -18.45 10.97
N GLN A 177 -14.90 -17.74 10.77
CA GLN A 177 -14.50 -16.68 11.69
C GLN A 177 -15.06 -15.34 11.23
N ILE A 178 -16.15 -14.89 11.87
CA ILE A 178 -16.58 -13.49 11.83
C ILE A 178 -15.57 -12.60 12.56
N PHE A 179 -14.91 -13.16 13.57
CA PHE A 179 -13.84 -12.51 14.32
C PHE A 179 -12.55 -13.27 14.03
N ASN A 180 -11.80 -12.83 13.01
CA ASN A 180 -10.48 -13.36 12.74
C ASN A 180 -9.42 -12.55 13.50
N GLU A 181 -8.26 -13.17 13.72
CA GLU A 181 -7.15 -12.52 14.43
C GLU A 181 -6.36 -11.56 13.52
N ASP A 182 -6.71 -11.45 12.24
CA ASP A 182 -5.97 -10.65 11.26
C ASP A 182 -5.93 -9.16 11.64
N CYS A 183 -6.99 -8.65 12.27
CA CYS A 183 -7.01 -7.29 12.79
C CYS A 183 -6.07 -7.08 13.98
N THR A 184 -5.74 -8.13 14.74
CA THR A 184 -4.90 -7.99 15.94
C THR A 184 -3.46 -7.62 15.58
N THR A 185 -2.99 -7.99 14.40
CA THR A 185 -1.65 -7.64 13.91
C THR A 185 -1.48 -6.13 13.74
N TRP A 186 -2.55 -5.44 13.33
CA TRP A 186 -2.56 -3.98 13.20
C TRP A 186 -2.53 -3.25 14.54
N PHE A 187 -3.02 -3.86 15.61
CA PHE A 187 -2.86 -3.33 16.98
C PHE A 187 -1.40 -3.42 17.46
N GLY A 188 -0.59 -4.29 16.84
CA GLY A 188 0.83 -4.44 17.14
C GLY A 188 1.72 -3.37 16.50
N VAL A 189 1.17 -2.50 15.64
CA VAL A 189 1.90 -1.37 15.05
C VAL A 189 2.33 -0.43 16.18
N ASP A 190 3.61 -0.01 16.16
CA ASP A 190 4.27 0.78 17.22
C ASP A 190 4.43 0.08 18.59
N ALA A 191 3.99 -1.15 18.76
CA ALA A 191 4.01 -1.81 20.05
C ALA A 191 5.42 -2.26 20.48
N VAL A 192 6.27 -2.65 19.52
CA VAL A 192 7.64 -3.07 19.78
C VAL A 192 8.60 -1.92 19.50
N VAL A 193 9.29 -1.47 20.54
CA VAL A 193 10.19 -0.31 20.47
C VAL A 193 11.61 -0.73 20.84
N TYR A 194 12.58 -0.30 20.04
CA TYR A 194 14.01 -0.41 20.34
C TYR A 194 14.68 0.96 20.29
N GLY A 195 15.24 1.38 21.41
CA GLY A 195 15.91 2.67 21.53
C GLY A 195 15.04 3.87 21.17
N HIS A 196 13.76 3.86 21.60
CA HIS A 196 12.73 4.88 21.38
C HIS A 196 12.14 4.93 19.96
N ASN A 197 12.56 4.06 19.04
CA ASN A 197 11.98 3.95 17.71
C ASN A 197 11.20 2.64 17.59
N ALA A 198 10.05 2.69 16.95
CA ALA A 198 9.28 1.49 16.65
C ALA A 198 10.05 0.62 15.64
N VAL A 199 10.03 -0.70 15.86
CA VAL A 199 10.79 -1.65 15.02
C VAL A 199 10.19 -1.76 13.63
N ASP A 200 8.93 -1.48 13.50
CA ASP A 200 8.13 -1.50 12.28
C ASP A 200 8.13 -0.17 11.50
N GLU A 201 8.90 0.83 11.96
CA GLU A 201 9.00 2.12 11.27
C GLU A 201 10.10 2.12 10.20
N PHE A 202 9.69 2.41 8.96
CA PHE A 202 10.57 2.57 7.80
C PHE A 202 10.41 3.98 7.24
N VAL A 203 11.49 4.73 7.13
CA VAL A 203 11.47 6.08 6.56
C VAL A 203 12.25 6.08 5.25
N PHE A 204 11.55 6.39 4.17
CA PHE A 204 12.15 6.51 2.84
C PHE A 204 12.52 7.96 2.57
N GLN A 205 13.72 8.18 2.08
CA GLN A 205 14.07 9.43 1.43
C GLN A 205 13.68 9.34 -0.05
N VAL A 206 12.81 10.24 -0.49
CA VAL A 206 12.33 10.29 -1.86
C VAL A 206 12.84 11.54 -2.60
N ASP A 207 13.03 11.42 -3.90
CA ASP A 207 13.34 12.53 -4.78
C ASP A 207 12.10 13.42 -5.06
N ARG A 208 12.29 14.46 -5.88
CA ARG A 208 11.21 15.38 -6.30
C ARG A 208 10.08 14.69 -7.09
N HIS A 209 10.32 13.49 -7.60
CA HIS A 209 9.35 12.68 -8.36
C HIS A 209 8.69 11.59 -7.48
N GLY A 210 8.96 11.58 -6.17
CA GLY A 210 8.41 10.59 -5.24
C GLY A 210 9.12 9.24 -5.27
N LYS A 211 10.25 9.11 -6.00
CA LYS A 211 10.99 7.85 -6.07
C LYS A 211 11.96 7.73 -4.89
N ALA A 212 11.93 6.58 -4.23
CA ALA A 212 12.82 6.29 -3.11
C ALA A 212 14.27 6.20 -3.57
N LEU A 213 15.13 6.93 -2.88
CA LEU A 213 16.59 6.91 -3.03
C LEU A 213 17.23 5.99 -1.97
N SER A 214 16.62 5.95 -0.80
CA SER A 214 17.10 5.17 0.33
C SER A 214 15.96 4.87 1.30
N VAL A 215 16.21 3.97 2.25
CA VAL A 215 15.31 3.66 3.37
C VAL A 215 16.11 3.53 4.67
N GLU A 216 15.54 4.01 5.74
CA GLU A 216 16.04 3.81 7.10
C GLU A 216 14.99 3.05 7.91
N PRO A 217 15.21 1.75 8.22
CA PRO A 217 14.50 1.09 9.32
C PRO A 217 14.92 1.79 10.62
N ARG A 218 14.04 2.61 11.20
CA ARG A 218 14.37 3.57 12.27
C ARG A 218 15.00 2.92 13.50
N ALA A 219 14.50 1.76 13.91
CA ALA A 219 15.01 1.03 15.07
C ALA A 219 16.45 0.55 14.85
N LEU A 220 16.82 0.23 13.62
CA LEU A 220 18.18 -0.24 13.30
C LEU A 220 19.18 0.92 13.15
N ARG A 221 18.70 2.14 12.88
CA ARG A 221 19.54 3.33 12.65
C ARG A 221 20.57 3.11 11.53
N ILE A 222 20.17 2.35 10.51
CA ILE A 222 21.00 2.00 9.37
C ILE A 222 20.36 2.60 8.12
N HIS A 223 21.13 3.40 7.42
CA HIS A 223 20.71 3.97 6.14
C HIS A 223 21.06 3.00 5.02
N LEU A 224 20.04 2.54 4.30
CA LEU A 224 20.14 1.60 3.18
C LEU A 224 19.91 2.36 1.88
N ALA A 225 20.90 2.44 1.01
CA ALA A 225 20.80 3.11 -0.30
C ALA A 225 20.10 2.17 -1.30
N LYS A 226 19.21 2.72 -2.12
CA LYS A 226 18.55 1.94 -3.19
C LYS A 226 19.58 1.54 -4.25
N LYS A 227 19.66 0.25 -4.56
CA LYS A 227 20.53 -0.28 -5.60
C LYS A 227 19.97 0.07 -6.98
N ILE A 228 20.77 0.75 -7.79
CA ILE A 228 20.40 1.04 -9.17
C ILE A 228 20.49 -0.26 -9.95
N GLN A 229 19.37 -0.81 -10.39
CA GLN A 229 19.38 -1.87 -11.39
C GLN A 229 19.79 -1.25 -12.73
N LEU A 230 21.02 -1.50 -13.16
CA LEU A 230 21.39 -1.26 -14.56
C LEU A 230 20.54 -2.23 -15.38
N SER A 231 19.59 -1.70 -16.14
CA SER A 231 18.84 -2.49 -17.12
C SER A 231 19.86 -3.13 -18.08
N GLY A 232 20.06 -4.44 -17.93
CA GLY A 232 20.93 -5.20 -18.82
C GLY A 232 20.35 -5.10 -20.23
N THR A 233 21.09 -4.48 -21.14
CA THR A 233 20.89 -4.58 -22.58
C THR A 233 21.01 -6.06 -22.93
N ASN A 234 19.88 -6.72 -23.21
CA ASN A 234 19.85 -8.01 -23.85
C ASN A 234 20.42 -7.84 -25.27
N ASN A 235 21.74 -7.92 -25.39
CA ASN A 235 22.38 -8.15 -26.68
C ASN A 235 22.07 -9.60 -27.11
N THR A 236 20.94 -9.79 -27.76
CA THR A 236 20.70 -10.99 -28.54
C THR A 236 21.62 -10.92 -29.77
N VAL A 237 22.79 -11.55 -29.64
CA VAL A 237 23.65 -11.82 -30.80
C VAL A 237 22.90 -12.83 -31.65
N VAL A 238 22.27 -12.36 -32.71
CA VAL A 238 21.80 -13.20 -33.81
C VAL A 238 23.07 -13.69 -34.53
N LYS A 239 23.48 -14.92 -34.26
CA LYS A 239 24.45 -15.63 -35.09
C LYS A 239 23.73 -16.00 -36.37
N GLY A 240 24.03 -15.27 -37.48
CA GLY A 240 23.76 -15.71 -38.83
C GLY A 240 24.68 -16.89 -39.17
N GLY A 241 24.10 -17.89 -39.75
CA GLY A 241 24.71 -19.04 -40.38
C GLY A 241 23.73 -19.58 -41.43
#